data_318a74f836ab0980c085c799f66bc6ec
#
_entry.id   318a74f836ab0980c085c799f66bc6ec
#
_cell.length_a   1.000
_cell.length_b   1.000
_cell.length_c   1.000
_cell.angle_alpha   90.00
_cell.angle_beta   90.00
_cell.angle_gamma   90.00
#
_symmetry.space_group_name_H-M   'P 1'
#
loop_
_entity.id
_entity.type
_entity.pdbx_description
1 polymer ?
#
loop_
_entity_poly.entity_id
_entity_poly.type
_entity_poly.pdbx_seq_one_letter_code
_entity_poly.pdbx_strand_id
1 'polypeptide(L)'
;MSDIYDSLPLTSIAATVLDVLGVNPPEGFAPANDIVTEKAEAAFGGKADRVFIYNPDAVALWLFQKYTGLFKKALLRSDLQIPMLSVMPSVTPVCFASMYTGVMPESHGIKAYVKPVLKAHTVFDSLARAGKRCAIVSTSGDSISEIFRERDMDYFIYDTHQECNKKALELIAEDRHSLIVLYNGNYDATMHKFAPESKEALAALEENVETFSQMHGAICSTWKGHKTLMGFCPDHGCHEIDGGMGSHGLEMIEDMNIIHMFSFIK
;
A
#
# COMPACT_ATOMS: atom_id res chain seq x y z
N MET A 1 -28.52 7.49 -8.26
CA MET A 1 -27.65 8.08 -7.23
C MET A 1 -26.42 8.54 -7.97
N SER A 2 -25.93 9.74 -7.73
CA SER A 2 -24.63 10.13 -8.28
C SER A 2 -23.57 9.29 -7.58
N ASP A 3 -22.68 8.67 -8.34
CA ASP A 3 -21.52 7.97 -7.79
C ASP A 3 -20.72 8.96 -6.94
N ILE A 4 -20.34 8.52 -5.72
CA ILE A 4 -19.60 9.36 -4.79
C ILE A 4 -18.18 8.82 -4.73
N TYR A 5 -17.26 9.61 -5.30
CA TYR A 5 -15.83 9.36 -5.14
C TYR A 5 -15.32 9.93 -3.82
N ASP A 6 -14.40 9.21 -3.19
CA ASP A 6 -13.71 9.71 -2.01
C ASP A 6 -12.82 10.91 -2.36
N SER A 7 -12.52 11.74 -1.37
CA SER A 7 -11.80 12.99 -1.60
C SER A 7 -10.30 12.93 -1.25
N LEU A 8 -9.88 11.91 -0.50
CA LEU A 8 -8.49 11.77 -0.06
C LEU A 8 -7.68 10.98 -1.09
N PRO A 9 -6.77 11.62 -1.84
CA PRO A 9 -6.14 11.01 -2.98
C PRO A 9 -5.01 10.03 -2.58
N LEU A 10 -4.88 8.96 -3.35
CA LEU A 10 -3.80 7.98 -3.23
C LEU A 10 -2.40 8.64 -3.28
N THR A 11 -2.25 9.70 -4.07
CA THR A 11 -1.00 10.46 -4.21
C THR A 11 -0.51 11.08 -2.90
N SER A 12 -1.37 11.26 -1.89
CA SER A 12 -0.97 11.81 -0.59
C SER A 12 -0.03 10.89 0.21
N ILE A 13 0.04 9.59 -0.11
CA ILE A 13 0.80 8.60 0.67
C ILE A 13 2.30 8.88 0.67
N ALA A 14 2.90 9.28 -0.46
CA ALA A 14 4.33 9.60 -0.52
C ALA A 14 4.71 10.70 0.48
N ALA A 15 3.98 11.82 0.46
CA ALA A 15 4.23 12.94 1.38
C ALA A 15 3.90 12.57 2.84
N THR A 16 2.87 11.75 3.08
CA THR A 16 2.51 11.25 4.41
C THR A 16 3.65 10.42 5.02
N VAL A 17 4.21 9.48 4.26
CA VAL A 17 5.35 8.65 4.71
C VAL A 17 6.57 9.51 5.01
N LEU A 18 6.87 10.50 4.13
CA LEU A 18 7.99 11.41 4.33
C LEU A 18 7.81 12.28 5.58
N ASP A 19 6.64 12.89 5.74
CA ASP A 19 6.36 13.74 6.90
C ASP A 19 6.47 12.97 8.21
N VAL A 20 5.84 11.78 8.27
CA VAL A 20 5.88 10.94 9.47
C VAL A 20 7.31 10.53 9.82
N LEU A 21 8.18 10.29 8.84
CA LEU A 21 9.61 9.99 9.04
C LEU A 21 10.49 11.24 9.22
N GLY A 22 9.92 12.45 9.26
CA GLY A 22 10.65 13.71 9.46
C GLY A 22 11.48 14.15 8.26
N VAL A 23 11.06 13.78 7.04
CA VAL A 23 11.68 14.20 5.78
C VAL A 23 10.73 15.12 5.03
N ASN A 24 11.19 16.28 4.60
CA ASN A 24 10.34 17.18 3.84
C ASN A 24 10.01 16.61 2.45
N PRO A 25 8.73 16.58 2.06
CA PRO A 25 8.36 16.20 0.70
C PRO A 25 8.95 17.15 -0.33
N PRO A 26 9.38 16.67 -1.51
CA PRO A 26 9.81 17.53 -2.61
C PRO A 26 8.67 18.42 -3.12
N GLU A 27 9.03 19.54 -3.72
CA GLU A 27 8.08 20.37 -4.44
C GLU A 27 7.38 19.57 -5.56
N GLY A 28 6.08 19.76 -5.70
CA GLY A 28 5.24 19.06 -6.69
C GLY A 28 4.60 17.76 -6.19
N PHE A 29 5.01 17.23 -5.03
CA PHE A 29 4.26 16.13 -4.42
C PHE A 29 2.89 16.63 -3.94
N ALA A 30 1.86 15.78 -4.03
CA ALA A 30 0.58 16.04 -3.37
C ALA A 30 0.80 16.24 -1.85
N PRO A 31 -0.02 17.06 -1.20
CA PRO A 31 0.06 17.25 0.25
C PRO A 31 -0.07 15.93 1.00
N ALA A 32 0.58 15.84 2.16
CA ALA A 32 0.40 14.72 3.08
C ALA A 32 -1.07 14.61 3.53
N ASN A 33 -1.49 13.43 3.92
CA ASN A 33 -2.80 13.23 4.52
C ASN A 33 -2.77 13.72 5.98
N ASP A 34 -3.39 14.87 6.23
CA ASP A 34 -3.38 15.54 7.53
C ASP A 34 -3.99 14.66 8.64
N ILE A 35 -5.00 13.85 8.32
CA ILE A 35 -5.63 12.95 9.30
C ILE A 35 -4.60 11.93 9.83
N VAL A 36 -3.75 11.41 8.96
CA VAL A 36 -2.71 10.44 9.34
C VAL A 36 -1.56 11.13 10.07
N THR A 37 -1.09 12.29 9.55
CA THR A 37 0.07 12.97 10.12
C THR A 37 -0.22 13.58 11.49
N GLU A 38 -1.39 14.22 11.68
CA GLU A 38 -1.83 14.75 12.97
C GLU A 38 -2.02 13.64 14.00
N LYS A 39 -2.63 12.50 13.59
CA LYS A 39 -2.78 11.36 14.48
C LYS A 39 -1.43 10.73 14.83
N ALA A 40 -0.49 10.64 13.90
CA ALA A 40 0.88 10.18 14.16
C ALA A 40 1.59 11.11 15.15
N GLU A 41 1.52 12.42 14.95
CA GLU A 41 2.11 13.41 15.88
C GLU A 41 1.50 13.29 17.29
N ALA A 42 0.18 13.20 17.40
CA ALA A 42 -0.52 13.02 18.67
C ALA A 42 -0.15 11.68 19.34
N ALA A 43 -0.07 10.60 18.56
CA ALA A 43 0.29 9.29 19.07
C ALA A 43 1.75 9.23 19.50
N PHE A 44 2.67 9.78 18.75
CA PHE A 44 4.11 9.62 18.95
C PHE A 44 4.74 10.75 19.78
N GLY A 45 4.13 11.95 19.79
CA GLY A 45 4.71 13.15 20.36
C GLY A 45 5.96 13.57 19.58
N GLY A 46 5.96 13.39 18.25
CA GLY A 46 7.04 13.68 17.33
C GLY A 46 7.07 12.73 16.15
N LYS A 47 8.17 12.67 15.40
CA LYS A 47 8.29 11.84 14.20
C LYS A 47 8.47 10.36 14.53
N ALA A 48 8.11 9.50 13.57
CA ALA A 48 8.31 8.07 13.67
C ALA A 48 9.75 7.65 13.32
N ASP A 49 10.15 6.51 13.84
CA ASP A 49 11.43 5.86 13.53
C ASP A 49 11.31 4.92 12.33
N ARG A 50 10.14 4.28 12.19
CA ARG A 50 9.87 3.22 11.23
C ARG A 50 8.50 3.42 10.56
N VAL A 51 8.43 3.02 9.30
CA VAL A 51 7.16 2.86 8.55
C VAL A 51 7.15 1.47 7.92
N PHE A 52 6.04 0.78 8.05
CA PHE A 52 5.77 -0.48 7.36
C PHE A 52 4.50 -0.32 6.53
N ILE A 53 4.59 -0.43 5.21
CA ILE A 53 3.43 -0.39 4.32
C ILE A 53 3.21 -1.78 3.74
N TYR A 54 2.04 -2.34 4.00
CA TYR A 54 1.53 -3.52 3.36
C TYR A 54 0.58 -3.12 2.22
N ASN A 55 0.90 -3.53 1.01
CA ASN A 55 0.11 -3.27 -0.19
C ASN A 55 -0.55 -4.58 -0.68
N PRO A 56 -1.75 -4.93 -0.21
CA PRO A 56 -2.57 -5.95 -0.85
C PRO A 56 -3.20 -5.36 -2.11
N ASP A 57 -3.06 -6.04 -3.25
CA ASP A 57 -3.56 -5.58 -4.55
C ASP A 57 -5.08 -5.70 -4.66
N ALA A 58 -5.71 -4.73 -5.32
CA ALA A 58 -7.13 -4.69 -5.74
C ALA A 58 -8.18 -4.74 -4.61
N VAL A 59 -7.87 -4.24 -3.41
CA VAL A 59 -8.81 -4.29 -2.27
C VAL A 59 -9.70 -3.04 -2.22
N ALA A 60 -10.90 -3.16 -2.78
CA ALA A 60 -11.90 -2.10 -2.88
C ALA A 60 -12.56 -1.74 -1.54
N LEU A 61 -13.05 -0.49 -1.43
CA LEU A 61 -13.86 -0.04 -0.30
C LEU A 61 -15.17 -0.85 -0.18
N TRP A 62 -15.83 -1.17 -1.31
CA TRP A 62 -17.07 -1.95 -1.29
C TRP A 62 -16.87 -3.38 -0.74
N LEU A 63 -15.71 -4.00 -0.98
CA LEU A 63 -15.36 -5.30 -0.38
C LEU A 63 -15.27 -5.19 1.14
N PHE A 64 -14.61 -4.16 1.63
CA PHE A 64 -14.54 -3.87 3.07
C PHE A 64 -15.92 -3.65 3.69
N GLN A 65 -16.78 -2.88 3.03
CA GLN A 65 -18.14 -2.60 3.50
C GLN A 65 -19.01 -3.86 3.51
N LYS A 66 -18.96 -4.67 2.45
CA LYS A 66 -19.79 -5.88 2.31
C LYS A 66 -19.28 -7.04 3.18
N TYR A 67 -17.97 -7.19 3.29
CA TYR A 67 -17.30 -8.29 3.98
C TYR A 67 -16.53 -7.83 5.21
N THR A 68 -17.01 -6.83 5.95
CA THR A 68 -16.34 -6.27 7.14
C THR A 68 -15.87 -7.36 8.12
N GLY A 69 -16.61 -8.46 8.23
CA GLY A 69 -16.25 -9.60 9.07
C GLY A 69 -14.91 -10.26 8.71
N LEU A 70 -14.53 -10.29 7.44
CA LEU A 70 -13.23 -10.81 6.98
C LEU A 70 -12.08 -9.89 7.42
N PHE A 71 -12.34 -8.59 7.52
CA PHE A 71 -11.34 -7.60 7.95
C PHE A 71 -11.15 -7.50 9.46
N LYS A 72 -11.86 -8.33 10.26
CA LYS A 72 -11.83 -8.25 11.73
C LYS A 72 -10.41 -8.19 12.31
N LYS A 73 -9.48 -8.99 11.80
CA LYS A 73 -8.10 -9.01 12.32
C LYS A 73 -7.35 -7.71 12.00
N ALA A 74 -7.54 -7.15 10.81
CA ALA A 74 -6.95 -5.85 10.44
C ALA A 74 -7.58 -4.71 11.25
N LEU A 75 -8.90 -4.71 11.42
CA LEU A 75 -9.63 -3.73 12.24
C LEU A 75 -9.17 -3.72 13.70
N LEU A 76 -8.92 -4.89 14.30
CA LEU A 76 -8.42 -4.99 15.66
C LEU A 76 -6.96 -4.53 15.83
N ARG A 77 -6.24 -4.33 14.72
CA ARG A 77 -4.83 -3.90 14.68
C ARG A 77 -4.65 -2.48 14.17
N SER A 78 -5.70 -1.86 13.65
CA SER A 78 -5.63 -0.50 13.10
C SER A 78 -6.40 0.49 13.99
N ASP A 79 -5.80 1.67 14.15
CA ASP A 79 -6.36 2.78 14.93
C ASP A 79 -7.18 3.74 14.06
N LEU A 80 -7.03 3.65 12.75
CA LEU A 80 -7.62 4.57 11.78
C LEU A 80 -7.94 3.82 10.49
N GLN A 81 -9.15 4.00 9.96
CA GLN A 81 -9.60 3.50 8.67
C GLN A 81 -10.06 4.69 7.83
N ILE A 82 -9.50 4.86 6.64
CA ILE A 82 -9.75 6.01 5.77
C ILE A 82 -10.12 5.52 4.37
N PRO A 83 -11.31 5.83 3.87
CA PRO A 83 -11.60 5.73 2.45
C PRO A 83 -10.68 6.65 1.64
N MET A 84 -10.10 6.13 0.58
CA MET A 84 -9.17 6.85 -0.29
C MET A 84 -9.61 6.73 -1.74
N LEU A 85 -9.22 7.71 -2.55
CA LEU A 85 -9.44 7.72 -3.99
C LEU A 85 -8.18 7.29 -4.73
N SER A 86 -8.28 6.21 -5.51
CA SER A 86 -7.23 5.78 -6.42
C SER A 86 -7.08 6.73 -7.62
N VAL A 87 -6.23 6.39 -8.57
CA VAL A 87 -5.98 7.19 -9.78
C VAL A 87 -6.40 6.45 -11.05
N MET A 88 -6.70 7.22 -12.11
CA MET A 88 -7.06 6.66 -13.42
C MET A 88 -5.85 6.58 -14.36
N PRO A 89 -5.74 5.48 -15.14
CA PRO A 89 -6.48 4.23 -15.00
C PRO A 89 -6.11 3.49 -13.72
N SER A 90 -7.11 2.90 -13.05
CA SER A 90 -6.97 2.18 -11.79
C SER A 90 -6.34 0.79 -12.00
N VAL A 91 -5.08 0.80 -12.40
CA VAL A 91 -4.26 -0.40 -12.66
C VAL A 91 -2.95 -0.33 -11.89
N THR A 92 -2.47 -1.45 -11.40
CA THR A 92 -1.37 -1.59 -10.46
C THR A 92 -0.14 -0.73 -10.75
N PRO A 93 0.48 -0.71 -11.96
CA PRO A 93 1.68 0.10 -12.19
C PRO A 93 1.42 1.60 -12.15
N VAL A 94 0.23 2.06 -12.56
CA VAL A 94 -0.18 3.48 -12.50
C VAL A 94 -0.42 3.91 -11.07
N CYS A 95 -1.15 3.09 -10.31
CA CYS A 95 -1.51 3.38 -8.93
C CYS A 95 -0.28 3.40 -8.02
N PHE A 96 0.61 2.41 -8.10
CA PHE A 96 1.85 2.43 -7.30
C PHE A 96 2.81 3.54 -7.72
N ALA A 97 2.92 3.85 -9.02
CA ALA A 97 3.69 5.01 -9.44
C ALA A 97 3.15 6.29 -8.80
N SER A 98 1.83 6.50 -8.81
CA SER A 98 1.18 7.67 -8.19
C SER A 98 1.34 7.67 -6.66
N MET A 99 1.15 6.52 -6.00
CA MET A 99 1.26 6.37 -4.54
C MET A 99 2.65 6.75 -4.04
N TYR A 100 3.71 6.33 -4.73
CA TYR A 100 5.08 6.49 -4.26
C TYR A 100 5.86 7.64 -4.90
N THR A 101 5.29 8.31 -5.93
CA THR A 101 5.82 9.58 -6.44
C THR A 101 5.07 10.80 -5.90
N GLY A 102 3.86 10.61 -5.34
CA GLY A 102 3.02 11.70 -4.89
C GLY A 102 2.47 12.59 -6.02
N VAL A 103 2.50 12.13 -7.28
CA VAL A 103 2.01 12.89 -8.43
C VAL A 103 1.07 12.07 -9.32
N MET A 104 0.30 12.75 -10.15
CA MET A 104 -0.65 12.14 -11.06
C MET A 104 0.05 11.45 -12.25
N PRO A 105 -0.63 10.51 -12.95
CA PRO A 105 -0.07 9.74 -14.08
C PRO A 105 0.53 10.58 -15.19
N GLU A 106 -0.02 11.77 -15.45
CA GLU A 106 0.50 12.72 -16.44
C GLU A 106 1.92 13.18 -16.11
N SER A 107 2.23 13.30 -14.82
CA SER A 107 3.52 13.80 -14.32
C SER A 107 4.56 12.71 -14.19
N HIS A 108 4.20 11.50 -13.72
CA HIS A 108 5.18 10.41 -13.58
C HIS A 108 5.34 9.56 -14.86
N GLY A 109 4.43 9.67 -15.83
CA GLY A 109 4.55 9.12 -17.18
C GLY A 109 4.07 7.69 -17.38
N ILE A 110 3.67 6.94 -16.35
CA ILE A 110 3.04 5.61 -16.48
C ILE A 110 1.52 5.82 -16.55
N LYS A 111 0.92 5.56 -17.72
CA LYS A 111 -0.50 5.88 -18.02
C LYS A 111 -1.32 4.66 -18.47
N ALA A 112 -0.75 3.48 -18.39
CA ALA A 112 -1.38 2.23 -18.79
C ALA A 112 -0.74 1.06 -18.05
N TYR A 113 -1.25 -0.14 -18.25
CA TYR A 113 -0.65 -1.36 -17.68
C TYR A 113 0.66 -1.72 -18.39
N VAL A 114 1.68 -0.93 -18.13
CA VAL A 114 3.07 -1.12 -18.57
C VAL A 114 4.01 -0.94 -17.39
N LYS A 115 5.16 -1.62 -17.41
CA LYS A 115 6.07 -1.68 -16.27
C LYS A 115 7.48 -1.12 -16.59
N PRO A 116 7.62 0.10 -17.16
CA PRO A 116 8.94 0.69 -17.37
C PRO A 116 9.56 1.07 -16.04
N VAL A 117 10.88 1.10 -15.97
CA VAL A 117 11.56 1.69 -14.81
C VAL A 117 11.20 3.17 -14.71
N LEU A 118 10.56 3.53 -13.62
CA LEU A 118 10.04 4.87 -13.35
C LEU A 118 11.22 5.86 -13.17
N LYS A 119 11.18 6.99 -13.91
CA LYS A 119 12.24 8.01 -13.83
C LYS A 119 11.87 9.18 -12.91
N ALA A 120 10.60 9.34 -12.57
CA ALA A 120 10.15 10.36 -11.63
C ALA A 120 10.73 10.13 -10.23
N HIS A 121 10.95 11.22 -9.49
CA HIS A 121 11.39 11.17 -8.11
C HIS A 121 10.35 10.49 -7.22
N THR A 122 10.78 9.69 -6.26
CA THR A 122 9.89 8.91 -5.38
C THR A 122 10.19 9.17 -3.90
N VAL A 123 9.30 8.69 -3.05
CA VAL A 123 9.52 8.61 -1.60
C VAL A 123 10.84 7.88 -1.26
N PHE A 124 11.19 6.82 -2.01
CA PHE A 124 12.42 6.05 -1.80
C PHE A 124 13.67 6.92 -2.05
N ASP A 125 13.66 7.72 -3.11
CA ASP A 125 14.78 8.63 -3.42
C ASP A 125 14.95 9.70 -2.35
N SER A 126 13.83 10.24 -1.82
CA SER A 126 13.85 11.23 -0.73
C SER A 126 14.41 10.62 0.55
N LEU A 127 14.00 9.41 0.90
CA LEU A 127 14.47 8.71 2.08
C LEU A 127 15.96 8.32 1.97
N ALA A 128 16.40 7.83 0.81
CA ALA A 128 17.81 7.52 0.56
C ALA A 128 18.70 8.76 0.71
N ARG A 129 18.29 9.92 0.13
CA ARG A 129 18.99 11.22 0.33
C ARG A 129 19.04 11.66 1.79
N ALA A 130 18.06 11.30 2.60
CA ALA A 130 18.03 11.57 4.04
C ALA A 130 18.77 10.49 4.87
N GLY A 131 19.49 9.56 4.24
CA GLY A 131 20.22 8.47 4.90
C GLY A 131 19.33 7.39 5.52
N LYS A 132 18.06 7.30 5.10
CA LYS A 132 17.10 6.32 5.58
C LYS A 132 17.00 5.15 4.60
N ARG A 133 17.24 3.93 5.10
CA ARG A 133 17.18 2.71 4.27
C ARG A 133 15.73 2.30 4.01
N CYS A 134 15.47 1.92 2.76
CA CYS A 134 14.18 1.40 2.31
C CYS A 134 14.33 -0.03 1.79
N ALA A 135 13.27 -0.80 1.88
CA ALA A 135 13.16 -2.13 1.27
C ALA A 135 11.82 -2.30 0.56
N ILE A 136 11.84 -2.93 -0.61
CA ILE A 136 10.66 -3.51 -1.27
C ILE A 136 10.78 -5.03 -1.21
N VAL A 137 9.68 -5.68 -0.79
CA VAL A 137 9.51 -7.13 -0.81
C VAL A 137 8.30 -7.43 -1.71
N SER A 138 8.52 -8.16 -2.80
CA SER A 138 7.50 -8.40 -3.83
C SER A 138 7.78 -9.67 -4.61
N THR A 139 6.80 -10.17 -5.36
CA THR A 139 7.01 -11.28 -6.28
C THR A 139 7.62 -10.83 -7.60
N SER A 140 8.30 -11.77 -8.26
CA SER A 140 8.98 -11.55 -9.53
C SER A 140 7.99 -11.18 -10.64
N GLY A 141 8.29 -10.12 -11.39
CA GLY A 141 7.47 -9.64 -12.50
C GLY A 141 6.26 -8.81 -12.08
N ASP A 142 6.02 -8.59 -10.79
CA ASP A 142 4.99 -7.68 -10.31
C ASP A 142 5.32 -6.22 -10.63
N SER A 143 4.29 -5.38 -10.71
CA SER A 143 4.45 -3.97 -11.07
C SER A 143 5.43 -3.26 -10.15
N ILE A 144 5.32 -3.46 -8.83
CA ILE A 144 6.15 -2.79 -7.84
C ILE A 144 7.62 -3.26 -7.92
N SER A 145 7.88 -4.53 -8.27
CA SER A 145 9.24 -5.06 -8.45
C SER A 145 9.93 -4.52 -9.70
N GLU A 146 9.17 -4.11 -10.72
CA GLU A 146 9.69 -3.67 -12.00
C GLU A 146 9.84 -2.14 -12.09
N ILE A 147 8.80 -1.38 -11.71
CA ILE A 147 8.79 0.08 -11.92
C ILE A 147 9.73 0.84 -10.98
N PHE A 148 10.07 0.29 -9.82
CA PHE A 148 10.95 0.96 -8.85
C PHE A 148 12.40 0.48 -8.89
N ARG A 149 12.81 -0.27 -9.90
CA ARG A 149 14.24 -0.65 -10.10
C ARG A 149 15.16 0.56 -10.21
N GLU A 150 16.46 0.33 -10.07
CA GLU A 150 17.53 1.31 -10.24
C GLU A 150 17.53 2.44 -9.18
N ARG A 151 17.07 2.14 -7.95
CA ARG A 151 17.09 3.09 -6.83
C ARG A 151 18.04 2.61 -5.73
N ASP A 152 18.49 3.55 -4.92
CA ASP A 152 19.35 3.27 -3.76
C ASP A 152 18.48 2.74 -2.60
N MET A 153 18.12 1.45 -2.71
CA MET A 153 17.35 0.71 -1.70
C MET A 153 17.53 -0.80 -1.85
N ASP A 154 17.06 -1.57 -0.90
CA ASP A 154 17.14 -3.02 -0.90
C ASP A 154 15.91 -3.65 -1.60
N TYR A 155 16.15 -4.66 -2.45
CA TYR A 155 15.12 -5.40 -3.19
C TYR A 155 15.15 -6.86 -2.79
N PHE A 156 13.98 -7.38 -2.37
CA PHE A 156 13.78 -8.77 -2.00
C PHE A 156 12.66 -9.35 -2.85
N ILE A 157 13.04 -10.00 -3.94
CA ILE A 157 12.13 -10.49 -4.98
C ILE A 157 12.13 -12.02 -4.96
N TYR A 158 10.94 -12.60 -4.83
CA TYR A 158 10.72 -14.03 -4.70
C TYR A 158 9.69 -14.53 -5.71
N ASP A 159 9.48 -15.85 -5.77
CA ASP A 159 8.51 -16.45 -6.69
C ASP A 159 7.08 -16.48 -6.11
N THR A 160 6.94 -16.43 -4.79
CA THR A 160 5.65 -16.54 -4.10
C THR A 160 5.45 -15.46 -3.06
N HIS A 161 4.21 -15.05 -2.82
CA HIS A 161 3.88 -14.09 -1.76
C HIS A 161 4.15 -14.66 -0.36
N GLN A 162 4.10 -15.99 -0.17
CA GLN A 162 4.47 -16.62 1.11
C GLN A 162 5.96 -16.40 1.43
N GLU A 163 6.85 -16.52 0.43
CA GLU A 163 8.27 -16.22 0.60
C GLU A 163 8.49 -14.72 0.87
N CYS A 164 7.72 -13.83 0.20
CA CYS A 164 7.72 -12.41 0.48
C CYS A 164 7.31 -12.12 1.94
N ASN A 165 6.23 -12.74 2.41
CA ASN A 165 5.74 -12.59 3.78
C ASN A 165 6.79 -13.05 4.80
N LYS A 166 7.44 -14.21 4.55
CA LYS A 166 8.54 -14.71 5.39
C LYS A 166 9.70 -13.72 5.42
N LYS A 167 10.11 -13.19 4.25
CA LYS A 167 11.22 -12.22 4.18
C LYS A 167 10.87 -10.91 4.89
N ALA A 168 9.64 -10.43 4.81
CA ALA A 168 9.21 -9.25 5.54
C ALA A 168 9.35 -9.44 7.06
N LEU A 169 8.99 -10.62 7.59
CA LEU A 169 9.19 -10.95 9.01
C LEU A 169 10.69 -10.97 9.39
N GLU A 170 11.55 -11.49 8.51
CA GLU A 170 13.01 -11.45 8.71
C GLU A 170 13.53 -10.01 8.76
N LEU A 171 13.07 -9.12 7.85
CA LEU A 171 13.47 -7.71 7.82
C LEU A 171 12.98 -6.94 9.06
N ILE A 172 11.78 -7.26 9.56
CA ILE A 172 11.31 -6.74 10.84
C ILE A 172 12.24 -7.17 11.98
N ALA A 173 12.65 -8.44 12.00
CA ALA A 173 13.56 -8.95 13.01
C ALA A 173 14.98 -8.37 12.91
N GLU A 174 15.46 -8.05 11.70
CA GLU A 174 16.74 -7.39 11.47
C GLU A 174 16.78 -5.93 11.91
N ASP A 175 15.62 -5.24 11.93
CA ASP A 175 15.44 -3.84 12.38
C ASP A 175 16.42 -2.83 11.74
N ARG A 176 16.61 -2.89 10.41
CA ARG A 176 17.59 -2.07 9.70
C ARG A 176 16.97 -1.01 8.77
N HIS A 177 15.68 -1.13 8.44
CA HIS A 177 15.02 -0.31 7.44
C HIS A 177 14.11 0.72 8.10
N SER A 178 14.15 1.95 7.62
CA SER A 178 13.21 3.01 8.02
C SER A 178 11.85 2.87 7.33
N LEU A 179 11.84 2.33 6.10
CA LEU A 179 10.63 1.99 5.35
C LEU A 179 10.74 0.57 4.79
N ILE A 180 9.77 -0.27 5.10
CA ILE A 180 9.57 -1.56 4.43
C ILE A 180 8.23 -1.52 3.71
N VAL A 181 8.25 -1.87 2.43
CA VAL A 181 7.06 -2.05 1.60
C VAL A 181 6.94 -3.52 1.26
N LEU A 182 5.84 -4.15 1.68
CA LEU A 182 5.48 -5.52 1.33
C LEU A 182 4.28 -5.51 0.39
N TYR A 183 4.40 -6.13 -0.77
CA TYR A 183 3.32 -6.27 -1.74
C TYR A 183 2.89 -7.71 -1.91
N ASN A 184 1.57 -7.94 -1.95
CA ASN A 184 0.94 -9.21 -2.26
C ASN A 184 -0.15 -9.04 -3.31
N GLY A 185 0.03 -9.65 -4.49
CA GLY A 185 -0.92 -9.65 -5.61
C GLY A 185 -1.86 -10.86 -5.64
N ASN A 186 -1.94 -11.66 -4.56
CA ASN A 186 -2.68 -12.93 -4.55
C ASN A 186 -4.20 -12.75 -4.69
N TYR A 187 -4.79 -11.70 -4.10
CA TYR A 187 -6.21 -11.42 -4.24
C TYR A 187 -6.53 -10.98 -5.68
N ASP A 188 -5.78 -10.03 -6.24
CA ASP A 188 -5.93 -9.56 -7.62
C ASP A 188 -5.87 -10.72 -8.63
N ALA A 189 -4.80 -11.53 -8.58
CA ALA A 189 -4.64 -12.68 -9.47
C ALA A 189 -5.79 -13.70 -9.35
N THR A 190 -6.36 -13.83 -8.14
CA THR A 190 -7.45 -14.79 -7.90
C THR A 190 -8.78 -14.23 -8.38
N MET A 191 -9.08 -12.94 -8.12
CA MET A 191 -10.34 -12.33 -8.55
C MET A 191 -10.44 -12.22 -10.08
N HIS A 192 -9.34 -11.98 -10.77
CA HIS A 192 -9.30 -12.04 -12.23
C HIS A 192 -9.69 -13.40 -12.79
N LYS A 193 -9.37 -14.47 -12.08
CA LYS A 193 -9.64 -15.84 -12.52
C LYS A 193 -11.02 -16.35 -12.11
N PHE A 194 -11.53 -15.95 -10.94
CA PHE A 194 -12.69 -16.58 -10.30
C PHE A 194 -13.80 -15.61 -9.89
N ALA A 195 -13.71 -14.32 -10.18
CA ALA A 195 -14.53 -13.23 -9.71
C ALA A 195 -14.15 -12.70 -8.30
N PRO A 196 -14.44 -11.39 -8.04
CA PRO A 196 -14.06 -10.73 -6.77
C PRO A 196 -14.67 -11.38 -5.52
N GLU A 197 -15.87 -11.91 -5.64
CA GLU A 197 -16.63 -12.50 -4.54
C GLU A 197 -16.62 -14.04 -4.53
N SER A 198 -15.80 -14.66 -5.38
CA SER A 198 -15.64 -16.12 -5.36
C SER A 198 -15.06 -16.59 -4.03
N LYS A 199 -15.32 -17.84 -3.68
CA LYS A 199 -14.77 -18.46 -2.47
C LYS A 199 -13.23 -18.37 -2.45
N GLU A 200 -12.61 -18.54 -3.61
CA GLU A 200 -11.17 -18.50 -3.80
C GLU A 200 -10.61 -17.07 -3.58
N ALA A 201 -11.27 -16.05 -4.14
CA ALA A 201 -10.86 -14.66 -3.97
C ALA A 201 -11.06 -14.19 -2.53
N LEU A 202 -12.19 -14.51 -1.90
CA LEU A 202 -12.43 -14.16 -0.50
C LEU A 202 -11.45 -14.87 0.45
N ALA A 203 -11.01 -16.11 0.14
CA ALA A 203 -9.95 -16.76 0.90
C ALA A 203 -8.60 -16.07 0.74
N ALA A 204 -8.25 -15.60 -0.47
CA ALA A 204 -7.04 -14.81 -0.69
C ALA A 204 -7.10 -13.44 0.01
N LEU A 205 -8.26 -12.80 0.07
CA LEU A 205 -8.48 -11.58 0.83
C LEU A 205 -8.28 -11.82 2.34
N GLU A 206 -8.82 -12.91 2.87
CA GLU A 206 -8.63 -13.28 4.28
C GLU A 206 -7.15 -13.56 4.60
N GLU A 207 -6.40 -14.20 3.68
CA GLU A 207 -4.96 -14.40 3.79
C GLU A 207 -4.21 -13.04 3.86
N ASN A 208 -4.60 -12.04 3.06
CA ASN A 208 -4.02 -10.70 3.11
C ASN A 208 -4.29 -10.00 4.45
N VAL A 209 -5.49 -10.14 4.99
CA VAL A 209 -5.83 -9.60 6.33
C VAL A 209 -5.04 -10.30 7.43
N GLU A 210 -4.85 -11.61 7.33
CA GLU A 210 -4.00 -12.39 8.25
C GLU A 210 -2.55 -11.96 8.18
N THR A 211 -2.01 -11.77 6.97
CA THR A 211 -0.64 -11.27 6.75
C THR A 211 -0.43 -9.92 7.46
N PHE A 212 -1.35 -8.96 7.28
CA PHE A 212 -1.27 -7.69 7.98
C PHE A 212 -1.24 -7.87 9.51
N SER A 213 -2.10 -8.73 10.05
CA SER A 213 -2.15 -9.02 11.49
C SER A 213 -0.86 -9.66 12.00
N GLN A 214 -0.24 -10.54 11.22
CA GLN A 214 1.05 -11.18 11.55
C GLN A 214 2.20 -10.16 11.55
N MET A 215 2.29 -9.31 10.53
CA MET A 215 3.29 -8.24 10.48
C MET A 215 3.14 -7.28 11.66
N HIS A 216 1.91 -6.88 11.99
CA HIS A 216 1.64 -6.06 13.17
C HIS A 216 2.13 -6.72 14.46
N GLY A 217 1.84 -8.00 14.66
CA GLY A 217 2.30 -8.76 15.82
C GLY A 217 3.82 -8.83 15.92
N ALA A 218 4.51 -9.04 14.78
CA ALA A 218 5.97 -9.05 14.70
C ALA A 218 6.56 -7.67 15.03
N ILE A 219 6.00 -6.59 14.49
CA ILE A 219 6.40 -5.20 14.78
C ILE A 219 6.26 -4.92 16.28
N CYS A 220 5.10 -5.20 16.88
CA CYS A 220 4.86 -4.99 18.32
C CYS A 220 5.84 -5.77 19.21
N SER A 221 6.31 -6.92 18.78
CA SER A 221 7.24 -7.75 19.56
C SER A 221 8.70 -7.37 19.37
N THR A 222 9.08 -6.93 18.17
CA THR A 222 10.49 -6.73 17.78
C THR A 222 10.90 -5.25 17.85
N TRP A 223 10.06 -4.32 17.36
CA TRP A 223 10.38 -2.89 17.32
C TRP A 223 9.96 -2.14 18.59
N LYS A 224 10.13 -2.79 19.74
CA LYS A 224 9.84 -2.17 21.03
C LYS A 224 10.70 -0.93 21.24
N GLY A 225 10.03 0.20 21.50
CA GLY A 225 10.69 1.48 21.69
C GLY A 225 10.87 2.30 20.39
N HIS A 226 10.53 1.75 19.23
CA HIS A 226 10.36 2.52 18.02
C HIS A 226 8.93 3.05 17.89
N LYS A 227 8.81 4.29 17.44
CA LYS A 227 7.56 4.87 16.99
C LYS A 227 7.32 4.42 15.55
N THR A 228 6.29 3.61 15.31
CA THR A 228 6.07 2.96 14.01
C THR A 228 4.69 3.28 13.45
N LEU A 229 4.65 3.83 12.23
CA LEU A 229 3.43 3.85 11.42
C LEU A 229 3.36 2.56 10.60
N MET A 230 2.25 1.82 10.72
CA MET A 230 1.98 0.66 9.87
C MET A 230 0.71 0.92 9.05
N GLY A 231 0.76 0.64 7.74
CA GLY A 231 -0.35 0.83 6.81
C GLY A 231 -0.75 -0.46 6.10
N PHE A 232 -2.08 -0.69 5.97
CA PHE A 232 -2.71 -1.59 5.01
C PHE A 232 -3.22 -0.70 3.89
N CYS A 233 -2.53 -0.66 2.76
CA CYS A 233 -2.70 0.36 1.73
C CYS A 233 -2.83 -0.26 0.34
N PRO A 234 -4.03 -0.78 -0.03
CA PRO A 234 -4.30 -1.18 -1.41
C PRO A 234 -4.17 -0.01 -2.39
N ASP A 235 -3.97 -0.33 -3.63
CA ASP A 235 -3.68 0.63 -4.71
C ASP A 235 -4.91 0.98 -5.55
N HIS A 236 -5.78 0.02 -5.83
CA HIS A 236 -7.08 0.18 -6.52
C HIS A 236 -8.11 -0.82 -6.02
N GLY A 237 -9.33 -0.68 -6.50
CA GLY A 237 -10.40 -1.62 -6.27
C GLY A 237 -10.59 -2.58 -7.44
N CYS A 238 -11.76 -3.20 -7.52
CA CYS A 238 -12.12 -4.15 -8.56
C CYS A 238 -13.64 -4.28 -8.71
N HIS A 239 -14.06 -4.80 -9.85
CA HIS A 239 -15.47 -5.09 -10.16
C HIS A 239 -15.60 -6.46 -10.86
N GLU A 240 -16.81 -7.01 -10.84
CA GLU A 240 -17.14 -8.22 -11.62
C GLU A 240 -17.50 -7.83 -13.05
N ILE A 241 -17.05 -8.61 -14.02
CA ILE A 241 -17.41 -8.49 -15.44
C ILE A 241 -18.27 -9.67 -15.90
N ASP A 242 -18.89 -9.53 -17.07
CA ASP A 242 -19.67 -10.60 -17.68
C ASP A 242 -18.87 -11.91 -17.79
N GLY A 243 -19.50 -13.00 -17.37
CA GLY A 243 -18.86 -14.33 -17.33
C GLY A 243 -18.27 -14.73 -16.00
N GLY A 244 -18.42 -13.90 -14.95
CA GLY A 244 -18.05 -14.25 -13.58
C GLY A 244 -16.54 -14.21 -13.34
N MET A 245 -15.84 -13.25 -13.95
CA MET A 245 -14.45 -12.91 -13.67
C MET A 245 -14.36 -11.50 -13.08
N GLY A 246 -13.25 -11.16 -12.42
CA GLY A 246 -13.00 -9.82 -11.94
C GLY A 246 -12.14 -9.01 -12.92
N SER A 247 -12.30 -7.69 -12.84
CA SER A 247 -11.49 -6.73 -13.58
C SER A 247 -11.35 -5.43 -12.78
N HIS A 248 -10.55 -4.52 -13.28
CA HIS A 248 -10.33 -3.18 -12.76
C HIS A 248 -9.83 -2.25 -13.88
N GLY A 249 -9.64 -0.97 -13.60
CA GLY A 249 -9.09 -0.02 -14.58
C GLY A 249 -10.12 0.95 -15.16
N LEU A 250 -11.36 0.91 -14.69
CA LEU A 250 -12.44 1.78 -15.13
C LEU A 250 -12.68 2.95 -14.18
N GLU A 251 -13.27 4.03 -14.70
CA GLU A 251 -13.70 5.17 -13.90
C GLU A 251 -15.06 4.88 -13.25
N MET A 252 -15.02 4.00 -12.23
CA MET A 252 -16.19 3.60 -11.45
C MET A 252 -15.82 3.48 -9.97
N ILE A 253 -16.81 3.62 -9.09
CA ILE A 253 -16.57 3.67 -7.64
C ILE A 253 -15.96 2.37 -7.10
N GLU A 254 -16.29 1.24 -7.71
CA GLU A 254 -15.78 -0.08 -7.32
C GLU A 254 -14.28 -0.22 -7.54
N ASP A 255 -13.73 0.44 -8.57
CA ASP A 255 -12.30 0.43 -8.89
C ASP A 255 -11.54 1.58 -8.20
N MET A 256 -12.23 2.71 -7.99
CA MET A 256 -11.59 3.95 -7.56
C MET A 256 -11.59 4.13 -6.05
N ASN A 257 -12.67 3.73 -5.35
CA ASN A 257 -12.73 3.87 -3.89
C ASN A 257 -12.10 2.66 -3.22
N ILE A 258 -11.09 2.92 -2.41
CA ILE A 258 -10.30 1.94 -1.67
C ILE A 258 -10.31 2.23 -0.18
N ILE A 259 -9.83 1.30 0.64
CA ILE A 259 -9.74 1.48 2.09
C ILE A 259 -8.30 1.39 2.55
N HIS A 260 -7.78 2.45 3.16
CA HIS A 260 -6.51 2.40 3.87
C HIS A 260 -6.74 2.27 5.37
N MET A 261 -5.90 1.48 6.04
CA MET A 261 -5.95 1.31 7.50
C MET A 261 -4.57 1.57 8.08
N PHE A 262 -4.51 2.31 9.18
CA PHE A 262 -3.25 2.69 9.81
C PHE A 262 -3.23 2.32 11.29
N SER A 263 -2.07 1.85 11.74
CA SER A 263 -1.74 1.57 13.15
C SER A 263 -0.60 2.47 13.61
N PHE A 264 -0.68 2.99 14.82
CA PHE A 264 0.32 3.86 15.43
C PHE A 264 0.94 3.14 16.64
N ILE A 265 2.05 2.42 16.43
CA ILE A 265 2.67 1.48 17.37
C ILE A 265 3.82 2.18 18.11
N LYS A 266 3.89 1.98 19.46
CA LYS A 266 4.97 2.48 20.32
C LYS A 266 5.68 1.34 21.02
#